data_9374219d9020968139b70cb57e4dbd94
#
_entry.id   9374219d9020968139b70cb57e4dbd94
#
_cell.length_a   1.000
_cell.length_b   1.000
_cell.length_c   1.000
_cell.angle_alpha   90.00
_cell.angle_beta   90.00
_cell.angle_gamma   90.00
#
_symmetry.space_group_name_H-M   'P 1'
#
loop_
_entity.id
_entity.type
_entity.pdbx_description
1 polymer ?
#
loop_
_entity_poly.entity_id
_entity_poly.type
_entity_poly.pdbx_seq_one_letter_code
_entity_poly.pdbx_strand_id
1 'polypeptide(L)'
;MALLIITTILWAFSFSFYGEYLAGHVDSYFAVLVRVGLAALVFLPFLRTRGNSLKTVGLYMLVGAMQLGVMYMLSFRAYLYLTVSELLLFTVLTPLYITLIYDIMSKRRLRWGYAFSALLAVIGAGIIRYDQVTDHFWTGLLLVQLSNITFAIGMVGYKRLMETRPMPQHNAFAWFYLGAFLVAVIAWFLLGNAQKMPQTTLQWGILVFLGVVASGIG
;
A
#
# COMPACT_ATOMS: atom_id res chain seq x y z
N MET A 1 3.22 -21.47 8.38
CA MET A 1 1.86 -21.59 7.83
C MET A 1 0.82 -20.77 8.61
N ALA A 2 0.70 -20.94 9.94
CA ALA A 2 -0.31 -20.22 10.74
C ALA A 2 -0.22 -18.67 10.60
N LEU A 3 0.99 -18.09 10.69
CA LEU A 3 1.19 -16.65 10.53
C LEU A 3 0.73 -16.12 9.17
N LEU A 4 0.99 -16.85 8.07
CA LEU A 4 0.53 -16.46 6.75
C LEU A 4 -1.00 -16.43 6.66
N ILE A 5 -1.67 -17.42 7.24
CA ILE A 5 -3.13 -17.49 7.27
C ILE A 5 -3.70 -16.31 8.07
N ILE A 6 -3.14 -16.06 9.27
CA ILE A 6 -3.56 -14.94 10.13
C ILE A 6 -3.38 -13.60 9.39
N THR A 7 -2.21 -13.36 8.79
CA THR A 7 -1.94 -12.13 8.05
C THR A 7 -2.88 -11.99 6.86
N THR A 8 -3.15 -13.06 6.12
CA THR A 8 -4.10 -13.03 4.99
C THR A 8 -5.50 -12.67 5.45
N ILE A 9 -5.97 -13.24 6.56
CA ILE A 9 -7.28 -12.93 7.13
C ILE A 9 -7.33 -11.46 7.59
N LEU A 10 -6.31 -10.99 8.31
CA LEU A 10 -6.22 -9.60 8.77
C LEU A 10 -6.25 -8.61 7.60
N TRP A 11 -5.56 -8.92 6.51
CA TRP A 11 -5.55 -8.08 5.33
C TRP A 11 -6.88 -8.11 4.58
N ALA A 12 -7.54 -9.27 4.48
CA ALA A 12 -8.87 -9.37 3.89
C ALA A 12 -9.89 -8.49 4.63
N PHE A 13 -9.91 -8.55 5.96
CA PHE A 13 -10.73 -7.66 6.79
C PHE A 13 -10.33 -6.18 6.63
N SER A 14 -9.04 -5.88 6.54
CA SER A 14 -8.54 -4.52 6.34
C SER A 14 -9.09 -3.89 5.05
N PHE A 15 -9.08 -4.62 3.95
CA PHE A 15 -9.63 -4.14 2.67
C PHE A 15 -11.15 -3.98 2.73
N SER A 16 -11.87 -4.98 3.27
CA SER A 16 -13.32 -4.96 3.36
C SER A 16 -13.82 -3.83 4.28
N PHE A 17 -13.23 -3.67 5.47
CA PHE A 17 -13.64 -2.63 6.41
C PHE A 17 -13.38 -1.22 5.88
N TYR A 18 -12.25 -1.01 5.20
CA TYR A 18 -12.01 0.28 4.57
C TYR A 18 -13.04 0.55 3.47
N GLY A 19 -13.23 -0.39 2.55
CA GLY A 19 -14.11 -0.20 1.40
C GLY A 19 -15.58 -0.02 1.78
N GLU A 20 -16.06 -0.74 2.79
CA GLU A 20 -17.46 -0.73 3.17
C GLU A 20 -17.82 0.46 4.10
N TYR A 21 -16.94 0.82 5.03
CA TYR A 21 -17.29 1.77 6.09
C TYR A 21 -16.58 3.13 5.99
N LEU A 22 -15.44 3.20 5.32
CA LEU A 22 -14.66 4.44 5.25
C LEU A 22 -14.64 5.08 3.86
N ALA A 23 -14.62 4.27 2.79
CA ALA A 23 -14.54 4.78 1.43
C ALA A 23 -15.72 5.71 1.10
N GLY A 24 -15.43 6.91 0.61
CA GLY A 24 -16.42 7.94 0.32
C GLY A 24 -16.93 8.73 1.52
N HIS A 25 -16.89 8.16 2.74
CA HIS A 25 -17.34 8.81 3.98
C HIS A 25 -16.21 9.54 4.68
N VAL A 26 -15.02 8.94 4.73
CA VAL A 26 -13.82 9.53 5.32
C VAL A 26 -12.84 9.90 4.22
N ASP A 27 -12.16 11.03 4.38
CA ASP A 27 -11.13 11.44 3.42
C ASP A 27 -10.02 10.39 3.30
N SER A 28 -9.68 10.03 2.07
CA SER A 28 -8.71 8.96 1.80
C SER A 28 -7.31 9.30 2.32
N TYR A 29 -6.90 10.57 2.22
CA TYR A 29 -5.57 11.01 2.71
C TYR A 29 -5.52 11.02 4.23
N PHE A 30 -6.61 11.44 4.89
CA PHE A 30 -6.73 11.36 6.34
C PHE A 30 -6.69 9.91 6.84
N ALA A 31 -7.42 9.02 6.18
CA ALA A 31 -7.43 7.60 6.54
C ALA A 31 -6.04 6.97 6.41
N VAL A 32 -5.28 7.31 5.35
CA VAL A 32 -3.88 6.88 5.19
C VAL A 32 -3.01 7.48 6.30
N LEU A 33 -3.15 8.78 6.57
CA LEU A 33 -2.38 9.46 7.62
C LEU A 33 -2.53 8.78 8.98
N VAL A 34 -3.79 8.50 9.38
CA VAL A 34 -4.07 7.81 10.65
C VAL A 34 -3.50 6.39 10.62
N ARG A 35 -3.70 5.65 9.52
CA ARG A 35 -3.20 4.27 9.37
C ARG A 35 -1.69 4.20 9.52
N VAL A 36 -0.94 4.97 8.75
CA VAL A 36 0.53 4.91 8.78
C VAL A 36 1.10 5.59 10.03
N GLY A 37 0.41 6.60 10.57
CA GLY A 37 0.78 7.27 11.82
C GLY A 37 0.69 6.34 13.02
N LEU A 38 -0.42 5.62 13.17
CA LEU A 38 -0.58 4.61 14.23
C LEU A 38 0.41 3.47 14.11
N ALA A 39 0.65 2.97 12.88
CA ALA A 39 1.68 1.97 12.66
C ALA A 39 3.09 2.51 12.99
N ALA A 40 3.40 3.76 12.64
CA ALA A 40 4.66 4.41 13.02
C ALA A 40 4.82 4.47 14.55
N LEU A 41 3.75 4.76 15.29
CA LEU A 41 3.76 4.76 16.76
C LEU A 41 4.04 3.36 17.33
N VAL A 42 3.49 2.29 16.74
CA VAL A 42 3.76 0.89 17.13
C VAL A 42 5.24 0.57 16.94
N PHE A 43 5.86 1.02 15.84
CA PHE A 43 7.27 0.76 15.56
C PHE A 43 8.23 1.77 16.19
N LEU A 44 7.76 2.88 16.75
CA LEU A 44 8.59 3.93 17.35
C LEU A 44 9.60 3.41 18.39
N PRO A 45 9.25 2.47 19.30
CA PRO A 45 10.19 1.91 20.28
C PRO A 45 11.39 1.20 19.65
N PHE A 46 11.26 0.74 18.41
CA PHE A 46 12.32 0.03 17.68
C PHE A 46 13.20 0.97 16.83
N LEU A 47 12.88 2.27 16.82
CA LEU A 47 13.64 3.26 16.05
C LEU A 47 15.04 3.44 16.61
N ARG A 48 16.05 3.01 15.85
CA ARG A 48 17.46 3.15 16.23
C ARG A 48 18.24 3.85 15.12
N THR A 49 18.89 4.95 15.49
CA THR A 49 19.79 5.71 14.59
C THR A 49 21.23 5.21 14.72
N ARG A 50 21.61 4.68 15.89
CA ARG A 50 22.97 4.30 16.23
C ARG A 50 23.47 3.17 15.33
N GLY A 51 24.59 3.40 14.63
CA GLY A 51 25.19 2.41 13.70
C GLY A 51 24.70 2.48 12.26
N ASN A 52 23.69 3.32 11.95
CA ASN A 52 23.18 3.49 10.60
C ASN A 52 23.59 4.85 10.01
N SER A 53 24.08 4.88 8.76
CA SER A 53 24.35 6.13 8.08
C SER A 53 23.04 6.86 7.74
N LEU A 54 23.03 8.20 7.75
CA LEU A 54 21.88 9.01 7.36
C LEU A 54 21.39 8.65 5.95
N LYS A 55 22.31 8.32 5.04
CA LYS A 55 21.96 7.86 3.69
C LYS A 55 21.17 6.54 3.71
N THR A 56 21.54 5.60 4.56
CA THR A 56 20.82 4.32 4.72
C THR A 56 19.43 4.55 5.28
N VAL A 57 19.31 5.34 6.34
CA VAL A 57 18.03 5.72 6.93
C VAL A 57 17.13 6.40 5.89
N GLY A 58 17.63 7.39 5.16
CA GLY A 58 16.88 8.09 4.13
C GLY A 58 16.39 7.16 3.00
N LEU A 59 17.19 6.15 2.63
CA LEU A 59 16.75 5.15 1.63
C LEU A 59 15.63 4.25 2.16
N TYR A 60 15.70 3.80 3.42
CA TYR A 60 14.60 3.04 4.03
C TYR A 60 13.32 3.88 4.14
N MET A 61 13.44 5.15 4.52
CA MET A 61 12.29 6.08 4.56
C MET A 61 11.69 6.30 3.16
N LEU A 62 12.53 6.46 2.12
CA LEU A 62 12.06 6.62 0.74
C LEU A 62 11.31 5.38 0.25
N VAL A 63 11.86 4.19 0.52
CA VAL A 63 11.20 2.92 0.15
C VAL A 63 9.88 2.79 0.89
N GLY A 64 9.83 3.09 2.19
CA GLY A 64 8.59 3.08 2.98
C GLY A 64 7.57 4.12 2.50
N ALA A 65 8.02 5.32 2.14
CA ALA A 65 7.18 6.36 1.55
C ALA A 65 6.50 5.88 0.27
N MET A 66 7.22 5.19 -0.62
CA MET A 66 6.66 4.61 -1.84
C MET A 66 5.76 3.40 -1.54
N GLN A 67 6.27 2.43 -0.78
CA GLN A 67 5.60 1.14 -0.55
C GLN A 67 4.33 1.24 0.29
N LEU A 68 4.32 2.11 1.29
CA LEU A 68 3.22 2.24 2.24
C LEU A 68 2.51 3.59 2.11
N GLY A 69 3.24 4.70 1.90
CA GLY A 69 2.65 6.02 1.76
C GLY A 69 1.88 6.18 0.45
N VAL A 70 2.61 6.25 -0.66
CA VAL A 70 2.01 6.49 -1.99
C VAL A 70 1.06 5.36 -2.38
N MET A 71 1.44 4.11 -2.12
CA MET A 71 0.60 2.95 -2.43
C MET A 71 -0.76 3.03 -1.75
N TYR A 72 -0.83 3.29 -0.43
CA TYR A 72 -2.11 3.40 0.27
C TYR A 72 -2.93 4.60 -0.21
N MET A 73 -2.30 5.74 -0.54
CA MET A 73 -3.03 6.89 -1.08
C MET A 73 -3.73 6.54 -2.39
N LEU A 74 -3.01 5.90 -3.32
CA LEU A 74 -3.56 5.48 -4.61
C LEU A 74 -4.65 4.42 -4.42
N SER A 75 -4.39 3.42 -3.58
CA SER A 75 -5.33 2.34 -3.28
C SER A 75 -6.60 2.86 -2.62
N PHE A 76 -6.50 3.72 -1.60
CA PHE A 76 -7.65 4.27 -0.90
C PHE A 76 -8.48 5.23 -1.78
N ARG A 77 -7.82 5.95 -2.69
CA ARG A 77 -8.51 6.74 -3.71
C ARG A 77 -9.25 5.86 -4.72
N ALA A 78 -8.71 4.69 -5.05
CA ALA A 78 -9.34 3.78 -6.01
C ALA A 78 -10.70 3.26 -5.54
N TYR A 79 -10.93 3.12 -4.24
CA TYR A 79 -12.23 2.75 -3.67
C TYR A 79 -13.35 3.77 -3.93
N LEU A 80 -13.03 5.00 -4.35
CA LEU A 80 -14.05 5.96 -4.77
C LEU A 80 -14.65 5.63 -6.15
N TYR A 81 -14.00 4.74 -6.89
CA TYR A 81 -14.33 4.40 -8.28
C TYR A 81 -14.58 2.90 -8.49
N LEU A 82 -14.09 2.06 -7.60
CA LEU A 82 -14.17 0.61 -7.68
C LEU A 82 -14.79 0.01 -6.41
N THR A 83 -15.49 -1.09 -6.59
CA THR A 83 -15.92 -1.93 -5.47
C THR A 83 -14.74 -2.66 -4.82
N VAL A 84 -14.93 -3.15 -3.59
CA VAL A 84 -13.93 -3.95 -2.88
C VAL A 84 -13.47 -5.16 -3.72
N SER A 85 -14.41 -5.86 -4.32
CA SER A 85 -14.14 -7.06 -5.14
C SER A 85 -13.31 -6.74 -6.37
N GLU A 86 -13.58 -5.64 -7.06
CA GLU A 86 -12.83 -5.20 -8.23
C GLU A 86 -11.41 -4.80 -7.86
N LEU A 87 -11.27 -4.03 -6.78
CA LEU A 87 -9.96 -3.63 -6.29
C LEU A 87 -9.10 -4.84 -5.94
N LEU A 88 -9.66 -5.81 -5.21
CA LEU A 88 -8.96 -7.04 -4.85
C LEU A 88 -8.59 -7.88 -6.07
N LEU A 89 -9.47 -7.97 -7.08
CA LEU A 89 -9.18 -8.65 -8.34
C LEU A 89 -7.97 -8.04 -9.03
N PHE A 90 -7.88 -6.72 -9.10
CA PHE A 90 -6.77 -6.02 -9.74
C PHE A 90 -5.46 -6.09 -8.96
N THR A 91 -5.51 -6.27 -7.64
CA THR A 91 -4.29 -6.49 -6.84
C THR A 91 -3.62 -7.85 -7.09
N VAL A 92 -4.32 -8.81 -7.69
CA VAL A 92 -3.73 -10.10 -8.13
C VAL A 92 -2.56 -9.90 -9.11
N LEU A 93 -2.50 -8.76 -9.80
CA LEU A 93 -1.38 -8.41 -10.70
C LEU A 93 -0.09 -8.01 -9.95
N THR A 94 -0.15 -7.77 -8.66
CA THR A 94 1.01 -7.32 -7.86
C THR A 94 2.25 -8.23 -7.99
N PRO A 95 2.16 -9.57 -7.90
CA PRO A 95 3.33 -10.43 -8.08
C PRO A 95 4.00 -10.31 -9.46
N LEU A 96 3.20 -10.01 -10.49
CA LEU A 96 3.72 -9.75 -11.84
C LEU A 96 4.60 -8.50 -11.87
N TYR A 97 4.12 -7.41 -11.29
CA TYR A 97 4.89 -6.17 -11.18
C TYR A 97 6.17 -6.35 -10.35
N ILE A 98 6.09 -7.09 -9.24
CA ILE A 98 7.29 -7.39 -8.42
C ILE A 98 8.33 -8.13 -9.25
N THR A 99 7.93 -9.16 -9.99
CA THR A 99 8.85 -9.94 -10.82
C THR A 99 9.44 -9.10 -11.96
N LEU A 100 8.60 -8.32 -12.64
CA LEU A 100 9.02 -7.44 -13.73
C LEU A 100 10.05 -6.40 -13.26
N ILE A 101 9.74 -5.71 -12.17
CA ILE A 101 10.62 -4.67 -11.60
C ILE A 101 11.92 -5.29 -11.10
N TYR A 102 11.84 -6.47 -10.46
CA TYR A 102 13.03 -7.20 -10.03
C TYR A 102 13.94 -7.58 -11.21
N ASP A 103 13.39 -8.10 -12.31
CA ASP A 103 14.14 -8.48 -13.50
C ASP A 103 14.78 -7.25 -14.18
N ILE A 104 14.05 -6.14 -14.32
CA ILE A 104 14.57 -4.87 -14.85
C ILE A 104 15.74 -4.38 -13.98
N MET A 105 15.55 -4.30 -12.67
CA MET A 105 16.57 -3.80 -11.74
C MET A 105 17.77 -4.75 -11.62
N SER A 106 17.61 -6.03 -11.84
CA SER A 106 18.68 -7.04 -11.77
C SER A 106 19.38 -7.27 -13.11
N LYS A 107 19.07 -6.46 -14.15
CA LYS A 107 19.57 -6.60 -15.51
C LYS A 107 19.37 -8.02 -16.09
N ARG A 108 18.31 -8.70 -15.65
CA ARG A 108 17.91 -10.01 -16.18
C ARG A 108 17.05 -9.82 -17.44
N ARG A 109 16.99 -10.84 -18.26
CA ARG A 109 16.12 -10.81 -19.45
C ARG A 109 14.66 -10.84 -19.01
N LEU A 110 13.87 -9.89 -19.51
CA LEU A 110 12.42 -9.86 -19.34
C LEU A 110 11.82 -11.19 -19.80
N ARG A 111 11.06 -11.82 -18.91
CA ARG A 111 10.34 -13.04 -19.24
C ARG A 111 8.96 -12.67 -19.79
N TRP A 112 8.81 -12.69 -21.09
CA TRP A 112 7.58 -12.33 -21.82
C TRP A 112 6.33 -13.06 -21.32
N GLY A 113 6.48 -14.25 -20.72
CA GLY A 113 5.36 -14.97 -20.11
C GLY A 113 4.64 -14.19 -19.03
N TYR A 114 5.33 -13.37 -18.24
CA TYR A 114 4.69 -12.52 -17.23
C TYR A 114 3.91 -11.36 -17.85
N ALA A 115 4.43 -10.76 -18.93
CA ALA A 115 3.70 -9.71 -19.66
C ALA A 115 2.41 -10.28 -20.29
N PHE A 116 2.46 -11.49 -20.82
CA PHE A 116 1.29 -12.17 -21.36
C PHE A 116 0.25 -12.51 -20.26
N SER A 117 0.70 -12.99 -19.10
CA SER A 117 -0.21 -13.23 -17.95
C SER A 117 -0.87 -11.95 -17.45
N ALA A 118 -0.13 -10.83 -17.40
CA ALA A 118 -0.68 -9.52 -17.04
C ALA A 118 -1.76 -9.08 -18.04
N LEU A 119 -1.49 -9.24 -19.34
CA LEU A 119 -2.44 -8.90 -20.38
C LEU A 119 -3.71 -9.74 -20.29
N LEU A 120 -3.60 -11.06 -20.08
CA LEU A 120 -4.76 -11.94 -19.88
C LEU A 120 -5.59 -11.55 -18.66
N ALA A 121 -4.95 -11.17 -17.54
CA ALA A 121 -5.66 -10.74 -16.35
C ALA A 121 -6.42 -9.42 -16.57
N VAL A 122 -5.83 -8.45 -17.30
CA VAL A 122 -6.49 -7.19 -17.67
C VAL A 122 -7.67 -7.45 -18.61
N ILE A 123 -7.49 -8.32 -19.60
CA ILE A 123 -8.58 -8.72 -20.52
C ILE A 123 -9.71 -9.42 -19.75
N GLY A 124 -9.37 -10.37 -18.87
CA GLY A 124 -10.36 -11.06 -18.04
C GLY A 124 -11.17 -10.11 -17.15
N ALA A 125 -10.51 -9.13 -16.54
CA ALA A 125 -11.16 -8.09 -15.75
C ALA A 125 -12.08 -7.20 -16.61
N GLY A 126 -11.66 -6.87 -17.84
CA GLY A 126 -12.47 -6.11 -18.80
C GLY A 126 -13.74 -6.88 -19.25
N ILE A 127 -13.64 -8.19 -19.44
CA ILE A 127 -14.78 -9.03 -19.83
C ILE A 127 -15.84 -9.08 -18.72
N ILE A 128 -15.44 -9.16 -17.45
CA ILE A 128 -16.36 -9.20 -16.29
C ILE A 128 -17.24 -7.95 -16.20
N ARG A 129 -16.78 -6.83 -16.75
CA ARG A 129 -17.45 -5.51 -16.65
C ARG A 129 -17.85 -4.89 -17.97
N TYR A 130 -17.93 -5.66 -19.04
CA TYR A 130 -18.15 -5.15 -20.40
C TYR A 130 -19.36 -4.21 -20.54
N ASP A 131 -20.47 -4.49 -19.84
CA ASP A 131 -21.70 -3.70 -19.93
C ASP A 131 -21.75 -2.46 -18.99
N GLN A 132 -20.75 -2.22 -18.16
CA GLN A 132 -20.75 -1.15 -17.16
C GLN A 132 -19.44 -0.34 -17.09
N VAL A 133 -18.66 -0.35 -18.17
CA VAL A 133 -17.39 0.41 -18.22
C VAL A 133 -17.70 1.89 -18.35
N THR A 134 -17.44 2.64 -17.28
CA THR A 134 -17.55 4.09 -17.23
C THR A 134 -16.16 4.72 -17.16
N ASP A 135 -16.04 6.03 -17.42
CA ASP A 135 -14.78 6.76 -17.22
C ASP A 135 -14.27 6.65 -15.77
N HIS A 136 -15.18 6.53 -14.82
CA HIS A 136 -14.86 6.29 -13.41
C HIS A 136 -14.15 4.95 -13.19
N PHE A 137 -14.56 3.89 -13.88
CA PHE A 137 -13.90 2.58 -13.80
C PHE A 137 -12.44 2.65 -14.26
N TRP A 138 -12.16 3.30 -15.38
CA TRP A 138 -10.80 3.45 -15.89
C TRP A 138 -9.90 4.24 -14.93
N THR A 139 -10.44 5.28 -14.29
CA THR A 139 -9.73 6.03 -13.26
C THR A 139 -9.38 5.13 -12.07
N GLY A 140 -10.33 4.35 -11.58
CA GLY A 140 -10.11 3.40 -10.49
C GLY A 140 -9.08 2.33 -10.84
N LEU A 141 -9.19 1.74 -12.04
CA LEU A 141 -8.23 0.76 -12.55
C LEU A 141 -6.82 1.32 -12.60
N LEU A 142 -6.65 2.53 -13.17
CA LEU A 142 -5.35 3.19 -13.24
C LEU A 142 -4.75 3.42 -11.84
N LEU A 143 -5.54 3.89 -10.90
CA LEU A 143 -5.11 4.11 -9.51
C LEU A 143 -4.63 2.81 -8.85
N VAL A 144 -5.35 1.69 -9.03
CA VAL A 144 -4.95 0.39 -8.49
C VAL A 144 -3.66 -0.10 -9.15
N GLN A 145 -3.52 0.03 -10.48
CA GLN A 145 -2.29 -0.39 -11.15
C GLN A 145 -1.08 0.43 -10.72
N LEU A 146 -1.23 1.75 -10.58
CA LEU A 146 -0.18 2.62 -10.03
C LEU A 146 0.15 2.24 -8.58
N SER A 147 -0.86 1.91 -7.77
CA SER A 147 -0.67 1.40 -6.40
C SER A 147 0.14 0.10 -6.40
N ASN A 148 -0.21 -0.87 -7.24
CA ASN A 148 0.51 -2.13 -7.37
C ASN A 148 1.98 -1.93 -7.80
N ILE A 149 2.23 -1.00 -8.73
CA ILE A 149 3.57 -0.66 -9.21
C ILE A 149 4.40 -0.03 -8.08
N THR A 150 3.84 0.94 -7.34
CA THR A 150 4.55 1.59 -6.22
C THR A 150 4.85 0.60 -5.10
N PHE A 151 3.93 -0.31 -4.81
CA PHE A 151 4.16 -1.41 -3.89
C PHE A 151 5.30 -2.32 -4.36
N ALA A 152 5.28 -2.72 -5.63
CA ALA A 152 6.31 -3.59 -6.21
C ALA A 152 7.70 -2.93 -6.23
N ILE A 153 7.78 -1.63 -6.54
CA ILE A 153 9.04 -0.86 -6.43
C ILE A 153 9.55 -0.89 -4.99
N GLY A 154 8.65 -0.68 -4.03
CA GLY A 154 8.98 -0.73 -2.61
C GLY A 154 9.50 -2.10 -2.17
N MET A 155 8.81 -3.18 -2.55
CA MET A 155 9.20 -4.56 -2.22
C MET A 155 10.59 -4.92 -2.77
N VAL A 156 10.86 -4.59 -4.03
CA VAL A 156 12.17 -4.82 -4.65
C VAL A 156 13.24 -3.92 -4.03
N GLY A 157 12.90 -2.66 -3.76
CA GLY A 157 13.77 -1.71 -3.06
C GLY A 157 14.15 -2.20 -1.66
N TYR A 158 13.17 -2.67 -0.88
CA TYR A 158 13.40 -3.24 0.45
C TYR A 158 14.36 -4.44 0.39
N LYS A 159 14.07 -5.40 -0.50
CA LYS A 159 14.93 -6.57 -0.68
C LYS A 159 16.38 -6.15 -0.95
N ARG A 160 16.61 -5.23 -1.87
CA ARG A 160 17.95 -4.73 -2.19
C ARG A 160 18.63 -3.99 -1.04
N LEU A 161 17.86 -3.20 -0.30
CA LEU A 161 18.42 -2.54 0.89
C LEU A 161 18.84 -3.56 1.95
N MET A 162 18.03 -4.59 2.18
CA MET A 162 18.39 -5.65 3.12
C MET A 162 19.62 -6.45 2.67
N GLU A 163 19.83 -6.64 1.36
CA GLU A 163 21.02 -7.31 0.81
C GLU A 163 22.29 -6.43 0.89
N THR A 164 22.17 -5.11 0.68
CA THR A 164 23.33 -4.20 0.57
C THR A 164 23.62 -3.40 1.84
N ARG A 165 22.61 -3.17 2.66
CA ARG A 165 22.64 -2.32 3.87
C ARG A 165 21.73 -2.93 4.93
N PRO A 166 22.03 -4.13 5.41
CA PRO A 166 21.16 -4.86 6.34
C PRO A 166 20.98 -4.08 7.64
N MET A 167 19.75 -4.11 8.16
CA MET A 167 19.43 -3.66 9.51
C MET A 167 18.36 -4.58 10.13
N PRO A 168 18.19 -4.57 11.47
CA PRO A 168 17.13 -5.35 12.10
C PRO A 168 15.75 -5.01 11.52
N GLN A 169 14.95 -6.00 11.24
CA GLN A 169 13.68 -5.85 10.51
C GLN A 169 12.74 -4.83 11.17
N HIS A 170 12.59 -4.90 12.51
CA HIS A 170 11.74 -3.92 13.22
C HIS A 170 12.26 -2.48 13.11
N ASN A 171 13.57 -2.29 13.05
CA ASN A 171 14.16 -0.96 12.82
C ASN A 171 13.92 -0.49 11.38
N ALA A 172 14.03 -1.38 10.40
CA ALA A 172 13.71 -1.08 9.01
C ALA A 172 12.24 -0.63 8.86
N PHE A 173 11.29 -1.35 9.47
CA PHE A 173 9.89 -0.97 9.44
C PHE A 173 9.60 0.34 10.20
N ALA A 174 10.31 0.62 11.30
CA ALA A 174 10.20 1.92 11.97
C ALA A 174 10.52 3.08 11.01
N TRP A 175 11.61 2.99 10.25
CA TRP A 175 11.97 3.98 9.24
C TRP A 175 11.00 4.01 8.06
N PHE A 176 10.47 2.85 7.64
CA PHE A 176 9.45 2.75 6.60
C PHE A 176 8.22 3.55 6.96
N TYR A 177 7.65 3.27 8.13
CA TYR A 177 6.43 3.96 8.56
C TYR A 177 6.66 5.44 8.83
N LEU A 178 7.86 5.83 9.28
CA LEU A 178 8.20 7.23 9.42
C LEU A 178 8.24 7.94 8.05
N GLY A 179 8.84 7.31 7.04
CA GLY A 179 8.84 7.83 5.67
C GLY A 179 7.43 7.93 5.09
N ALA A 180 6.61 6.88 5.26
CA ALA A 180 5.22 6.87 4.84
C ALA A 180 4.39 7.95 5.55
N PHE A 181 4.60 8.13 6.85
CA PHE A 181 3.93 9.14 7.66
C PHE A 181 4.23 10.56 7.17
N LEU A 182 5.51 10.88 6.91
CA LEU A 182 5.88 12.21 6.39
C LEU A 182 5.19 12.52 5.06
N VAL A 183 5.17 11.57 4.13
CA VAL A 183 4.46 11.75 2.84
C VAL A 183 2.96 11.87 3.05
N ALA A 184 2.36 11.09 3.97
CA ALA A 184 0.94 11.17 4.28
C ALA A 184 0.57 12.52 4.91
N VAL A 185 1.41 13.08 5.79
CA VAL A 185 1.22 14.42 6.35
C VAL A 185 1.20 15.46 5.24
N ILE A 186 2.20 15.45 4.36
CA ILE A 186 2.28 16.40 3.24
C ILE A 186 1.04 16.27 2.34
N ALA A 187 0.67 15.03 2.00
CA ALA A 187 -0.49 14.79 1.15
C ALA A 187 -1.81 15.23 1.79
N TRP A 188 -1.98 14.99 3.08
CA TRP A 188 -3.16 15.48 3.81
C TRP A 188 -3.26 17.00 3.80
N PHE A 189 -2.17 17.71 4.07
CA PHE A 189 -2.17 19.18 4.06
C PHE A 189 -2.42 19.77 2.67
N LEU A 190 -1.96 19.12 1.58
CA LEU A 190 -2.09 19.62 0.23
C LEU A 190 -3.39 19.19 -0.47
N LEU A 191 -3.88 17.99 -0.19
CA LEU A 191 -4.94 17.32 -0.96
C LEU A 191 -6.11 16.84 -0.10
N GLY A 192 -5.99 16.92 1.22
CA GLY A 192 -6.99 16.43 2.16
C GLY A 192 -8.23 17.32 2.22
N ASN A 193 -9.36 16.71 2.59
CA ASN A 193 -10.62 17.40 2.81
C ASN A 193 -11.06 17.30 4.27
N ALA A 194 -10.85 18.37 5.03
CA ALA A 194 -11.20 18.46 6.45
C ALA A 194 -12.72 18.32 6.72
N GLN A 195 -13.58 18.43 5.71
CA GLN A 195 -15.02 18.23 5.90
C GLN A 195 -15.41 16.74 5.97
N LYS A 196 -14.54 15.84 5.45
CA LYS A 196 -14.75 14.39 5.46
C LYS A 196 -13.95 13.70 6.57
N MET A 197 -14.14 14.12 7.80
CA MET A 197 -13.51 13.48 8.97
C MET A 197 -14.38 12.33 9.51
N PRO A 198 -13.80 11.36 10.24
CA PRO A 198 -14.58 10.29 10.86
C PRO A 198 -15.58 10.87 11.85
N GLN A 199 -16.85 10.50 11.73
CA GLN A 199 -17.94 11.03 12.55
C GLN A 199 -18.46 10.00 13.57
N THR A 200 -18.21 8.71 13.35
CA THR A 200 -18.73 7.63 14.20
C THR A 200 -17.62 6.90 14.94
N THR A 201 -17.95 6.35 16.11
CA THR A 201 -17.03 5.49 16.87
C THR A 201 -16.58 4.28 16.07
N LEU A 202 -17.45 3.74 15.20
CA LEU A 202 -17.11 2.63 14.31
C LEU A 202 -16.00 3.02 13.32
N GLN A 203 -16.10 4.18 12.68
CA GLN A 203 -15.07 4.66 11.75
C GLN A 203 -13.71 4.84 12.43
N TRP A 204 -13.69 5.42 13.64
CA TRP A 204 -12.47 5.53 14.45
C TRP A 204 -11.93 4.16 14.85
N GLY A 205 -12.80 3.22 15.26
CA GLY A 205 -12.43 1.86 15.60
C GLY A 205 -11.78 1.14 14.41
N ILE A 206 -12.34 1.29 13.21
CA ILE A 206 -11.75 0.74 11.98
C ILE A 206 -10.39 1.38 11.68
N LEU A 207 -10.25 2.69 11.79
CA LEU A 207 -8.96 3.36 11.57
C LEU A 207 -7.87 2.85 12.54
N VAL A 208 -8.23 2.67 13.81
CA VAL A 208 -7.32 2.09 14.82
C VAL A 208 -6.97 0.65 14.46
N PHE A 209 -7.95 -0.16 14.06
CA PHE A 209 -7.70 -1.53 13.58
C PHE A 209 -6.73 -1.54 12.39
N LEU A 210 -6.96 -0.69 11.38
CA LEU A 210 -6.12 -0.59 10.20
C LEU A 210 -4.67 -0.19 10.54
N GLY A 211 -4.50 0.77 11.46
CA GLY A 211 -3.19 1.29 11.82
C GLY A 211 -2.43 0.37 12.77
N VAL A 212 -3.05 -0.04 13.86
CA VAL A 212 -2.39 -0.81 14.93
C VAL A 212 -2.33 -2.30 14.58
N VAL A 213 -3.48 -2.90 14.22
CA VAL A 213 -3.57 -4.35 14.04
C VAL A 213 -3.10 -4.76 12.65
N ALA A 214 -3.72 -4.22 11.59
CA ALA A 214 -3.45 -4.67 10.23
C ALA A 214 -2.09 -4.19 9.67
N SER A 215 -1.55 -3.07 10.17
CA SER A 215 -0.29 -2.50 9.70
C SER A 215 0.83 -2.55 10.75
N GLY A 216 0.50 -2.46 12.05
CA GLY A 216 1.50 -2.45 13.12
C GLY A 216 1.89 -3.84 13.60
N ILE A 217 0.96 -4.79 13.63
CA ILE A 217 1.17 -6.15 14.16
C ILE A 217 1.16 -7.19 13.02
N GLY A 218 0.32 -7.02 12.00
CA GLY A 218 0.20 -7.93 10.85
C GLY A 218 1.23 -7.68 9.80
#